data_5739b4c20664c1f0c0d4b0a98188b4b4
#
_entry.id   5739b4c20664c1f0c0d4b0a98188b4b4
#
_cell.length_a   1.000
_cell.length_b   1.000
_cell.length_c   1.000
_cell.angle_alpha   90.00
_cell.angle_beta   90.00
_cell.angle_gamma   90.00
#
_symmetry.space_group_name_H-M   'P 1'
#
loop_
_entity.id
_entity.type
_entity.pdbx_description
1 polymer ?
#
loop_
_entity_poly.entity_id
_entity_poly.type
_entity_poly.pdbx_seq_one_letter_code
_entity_poly.pdbx_strand_id
1 'polypeptide(L)'
;MIDIVRDPDYDNSNNFFELTEEIVNRAGRTGGTFLHTSRTRASHVPKANVPKHLQDQYTEEINDLTPEVLKNLEFMGIDYLIPIGGDDTLSYAVRLSQESVKVVAIPKTMDNDVPGTDYCIGFSTCITRTIALTHDLRTSAGSHERILVLEVFGRYAGFTAMLPTLAGAANRCVIPEYEFNIERLTELLCEDRFTNPSKYSVVLVSEGATFSGGNMIFQSEETDMFGHKKLGGIGNMRSEERRVGKECRSRWSPYH
;
A
#
# COMPACT_ATOMS: atom_id res chain seq x y z
N MET A 1 -20.37 3.34 7.58
CA MET A 1 -21.12 4.51 8.12
C MET A 1 -22.21 5.03 7.17
N ILE A 2 -22.05 4.97 5.86
CA ILE A 2 -23.10 5.39 4.89
C ILE A 2 -24.26 4.41 4.77
N ASP A 3 -24.08 3.15 5.17
CA ASP A 3 -25.07 2.06 5.05
C ASP A 3 -26.03 1.97 6.24
N ILE A 4 -25.91 2.87 7.22
CA ILE A 4 -26.80 2.90 8.37
C ILE A 4 -28.18 3.39 7.95
N VAL A 5 -29.18 2.58 8.26
CA VAL A 5 -30.60 2.96 8.11
C VAL A 5 -31.09 3.53 9.44
N ARG A 6 -31.55 4.80 9.42
CA ARG A 6 -32.00 5.51 10.64
C ARG A 6 -33.45 5.16 10.98
N ASP A 7 -33.68 3.89 11.15
CA ASP A 7 -34.94 3.32 11.62
C ASP A 7 -34.64 2.48 12.86
N PRO A 8 -35.23 2.77 14.04
CA PRO A 8 -34.99 2.01 15.26
C PRO A 8 -35.34 0.52 15.15
N ASP A 9 -36.27 0.17 14.27
CA ASP A 9 -36.70 -1.21 14.04
C ASP A 9 -35.87 -1.94 12.98
N TYR A 10 -34.94 -1.23 12.30
CA TYR A 10 -34.08 -1.82 11.29
C TYR A 10 -32.84 -2.48 11.90
N ASP A 11 -32.55 -3.72 11.50
CA ASP A 11 -31.35 -4.44 11.94
C ASP A 11 -30.09 -3.93 11.23
N ASN A 12 -29.34 -3.11 11.92
CA ASN A 12 -28.04 -2.57 11.46
C ASN A 12 -26.83 -3.42 11.90
N SER A 13 -27.02 -4.63 12.45
CA SER A 13 -25.94 -5.48 13.01
C SER A 13 -24.83 -5.81 11.99
N ASN A 14 -25.13 -5.75 10.69
CA ASN A 14 -24.13 -5.94 9.64
C ASN A 14 -23.22 -4.71 9.43
N ASN A 15 -23.59 -3.54 9.94
CA ASN A 15 -22.92 -2.26 9.70
C ASN A 15 -22.06 -1.81 10.88
N PHE A 16 -22.41 -2.25 12.09
CA PHE A 16 -21.64 -2.01 13.32
C PHE A 16 -21.90 -3.10 14.35
N PHE A 17 -21.00 -3.23 15.29
CA PHE A 17 -21.18 -4.09 16.47
C PHE A 17 -20.44 -3.51 17.67
N GLU A 18 -20.95 -3.81 18.86
CA GLU A 18 -20.33 -3.41 20.10
C GLU A 18 -19.06 -4.24 20.38
N LEU A 19 -17.97 -3.56 20.71
CA LEU A 19 -16.72 -4.21 21.09
C LEU A 19 -16.77 -4.64 22.56
N THR A 20 -16.75 -5.96 22.78
CA THR A 20 -16.60 -6.53 24.10
C THR A 20 -15.13 -6.81 24.41
N GLU A 21 -14.78 -6.88 25.71
CA GLU A 21 -13.42 -7.25 26.15
C GLU A 21 -12.97 -8.61 25.57
N GLU A 22 -13.86 -9.56 25.44
CA GLU A 22 -13.57 -10.87 24.86
C GLU A 22 -13.15 -10.78 23.40
N ILE A 23 -13.87 -9.98 22.61
CA ILE A 23 -13.55 -9.74 21.18
C ILE A 23 -12.19 -9.06 21.06
N VAL A 24 -11.94 -8.02 21.84
CA VAL A 24 -10.69 -7.25 21.80
C VAL A 24 -9.49 -8.11 22.21
N ASN A 25 -9.62 -8.94 23.22
CA ASN A 25 -8.57 -9.85 23.68
C ASN A 25 -8.20 -10.91 22.63
N ARG A 26 -9.13 -11.34 21.78
CA ARG A 26 -8.85 -12.25 20.66
C ARG A 26 -8.13 -11.52 19.51
N ALA A 27 -8.51 -10.28 19.23
CA ALA A 27 -7.94 -9.48 18.13
C ALA A 27 -6.44 -9.27 18.27
N GLY A 28 -5.92 -9.10 19.48
CA GLY A 28 -4.50 -8.88 19.75
C GLY A 28 -3.57 -10.05 19.37
N ARG A 29 -4.12 -11.22 19.03
CA ARG A 29 -3.36 -12.44 18.69
C ARG A 29 -3.28 -12.70 17.19
N THR A 30 -4.00 -11.95 16.38
CA THR A 30 -4.06 -12.11 14.92
C THR A 30 -3.55 -10.87 14.21
N GLY A 31 -2.87 -11.05 13.08
CA GLY A 31 -2.47 -9.93 12.22
C GLY A 31 -3.67 -9.40 11.41
N GLY A 32 -3.48 -8.24 10.80
CA GLY A 32 -4.51 -7.56 10.02
C GLY A 32 -5.50 -6.78 10.89
N THR A 33 -6.73 -6.64 10.44
CA THR A 33 -7.81 -5.98 11.17
C THR A 33 -9.04 -6.86 11.25
N PHE A 34 -9.55 -7.13 12.45
CA PHE A 34 -10.80 -7.88 12.63
C PHE A 34 -12.04 -7.01 12.34
N LEU A 35 -11.89 -5.68 12.32
CA LEU A 35 -12.94 -4.75 11.92
C LEU A 35 -13.12 -4.67 10.41
N HIS A 36 -12.27 -5.39 9.66
CA HIS A 36 -12.16 -5.31 8.20
C HIS A 36 -11.77 -3.91 7.70
N THR A 37 -11.74 -3.74 6.40
CA THR A 37 -11.33 -2.48 5.75
C THR A 37 -12.40 -2.05 4.76
N SER A 38 -12.84 -0.80 4.88
CA SER A 38 -13.65 -0.15 3.87
C SER A 38 -12.78 0.73 2.98
N ARG A 39 -13.03 0.69 1.66
CA ARG A 39 -12.43 1.60 0.68
C ARG A 39 -13.41 2.65 0.19
N THR A 40 -14.48 2.90 0.94
CA THR A 40 -15.48 3.91 0.58
C THR A 40 -15.08 5.28 1.12
N ARG A 41 -14.88 6.22 0.21
CA ARG A 41 -14.71 7.64 0.55
C ARG A 41 -16.08 8.30 0.55
N ALA A 42 -16.64 8.57 1.73
CA ALA A 42 -18.01 9.07 1.84
C ALA A 42 -18.24 10.45 1.19
N SER A 43 -17.20 11.27 1.04
CA SER A 43 -17.26 12.55 0.31
C SER A 43 -17.17 12.39 -1.22
N HIS A 44 -17.05 11.15 -1.75
CA HIS A 44 -16.86 10.91 -3.18
C HIS A 44 -17.40 9.53 -3.56
N VAL A 45 -18.70 9.35 -3.42
CA VAL A 45 -19.35 8.06 -3.65
C VAL A 45 -19.94 8.02 -5.06
N PRO A 46 -19.44 7.11 -5.93
CA PRO A 46 -20.06 6.89 -7.25
C PRO A 46 -21.53 6.47 -7.10
N LYS A 47 -22.38 6.89 -8.02
CA LYS A 47 -23.81 6.59 -8.04
C LYS A 47 -24.11 5.09 -7.84
N ALA A 48 -23.33 4.22 -8.47
CA ALA A 48 -23.50 2.77 -8.35
C ALA A 48 -23.29 2.23 -6.93
N ASN A 49 -22.55 2.97 -6.08
CA ASN A 49 -22.18 2.59 -4.73
C ASN A 49 -23.00 3.34 -3.65
N VAL A 50 -23.95 4.16 -4.06
CA VAL A 50 -24.88 4.82 -3.13
C VAL A 50 -25.79 3.75 -2.51
N PRO A 51 -25.94 3.71 -1.17
CA PRO A 51 -26.83 2.78 -0.49
C PRO A 51 -28.25 2.85 -1.01
N LYS A 52 -28.93 1.71 -1.11
CA LYS A 52 -30.28 1.61 -1.72
C LYS A 52 -31.29 2.59 -1.14
N HIS A 53 -31.24 2.82 0.16
CA HIS A 53 -32.17 3.72 0.87
C HIS A 53 -31.88 5.21 0.62
N LEU A 54 -30.76 5.55 -0.04
CA LEU A 54 -30.34 6.92 -0.36
C LEU A 54 -30.35 7.21 -1.87
N GLN A 55 -30.58 6.21 -2.73
CA GLN A 55 -30.46 6.34 -4.19
C GLN A 55 -31.40 7.41 -4.79
N ASP A 56 -32.57 7.60 -4.19
CA ASP A 56 -33.52 8.61 -4.65
C ASP A 56 -33.06 10.06 -4.35
N GLN A 57 -32.20 10.23 -3.35
CA GLN A 57 -31.73 11.54 -2.91
C GLN A 57 -30.37 11.92 -3.56
N TYR A 58 -29.54 10.92 -3.87
CA TYR A 58 -28.17 11.09 -4.38
C TYR A 58 -28.09 10.50 -5.79
N THR A 59 -28.42 11.33 -6.79
CA THR A 59 -28.59 10.90 -8.19
C THR A 59 -27.43 11.29 -9.11
N GLU A 60 -26.47 12.08 -8.62
CA GLU A 60 -25.30 12.51 -9.39
C GLU A 60 -24.32 11.36 -9.65
N GLU A 61 -23.45 11.48 -10.66
CA GLU A 61 -22.42 10.48 -10.92
C GLU A 61 -21.51 10.26 -9.73
N ILE A 62 -21.19 11.34 -9.00
CA ILE A 62 -20.38 11.35 -7.79
C ILE A 62 -21.10 12.16 -6.73
N ASN A 63 -21.30 11.58 -5.56
CA ASN A 63 -22.10 12.14 -4.49
C ASN A 63 -21.28 12.33 -3.21
N ASP A 64 -21.48 13.44 -2.51
CA ASP A 64 -20.96 13.66 -1.16
C ASP A 64 -22.00 13.22 -0.12
N LEU A 65 -21.77 12.05 0.50
CA LEU A 65 -22.61 11.50 1.55
C LEU A 65 -22.15 11.91 2.96
N THR A 66 -21.24 12.86 3.08
CA THR A 66 -20.81 13.38 4.40
C THR A 66 -21.98 13.82 5.27
N PRO A 67 -23.02 14.53 4.75
CA PRO A 67 -24.19 14.89 5.56
C PRO A 67 -24.91 13.68 6.15
N GLU A 68 -24.97 12.58 5.42
CA GLU A 68 -25.59 11.34 5.92
C GLU A 68 -24.73 10.65 6.99
N VAL A 69 -23.41 10.71 6.83
CA VAL A 69 -22.48 10.23 7.88
C VAL A 69 -22.70 10.98 9.19
N LEU A 70 -22.83 12.31 9.15
CA LEU A 70 -23.08 13.13 10.35
C LEU A 70 -24.40 12.75 11.04
N LYS A 71 -25.48 12.65 10.27
CA LYS A 71 -26.79 12.21 10.80
C LYS A 71 -26.74 10.79 11.37
N ASN A 72 -25.96 9.91 10.76
CA ASN A 72 -25.80 8.52 11.23
C ASN A 72 -25.01 8.47 12.55
N LEU A 73 -23.97 9.29 12.69
CA LEU A 73 -23.22 9.40 13.96
C LEU A 73 -24.13 9.91 15.09
N GLU A 74 -24.95 10.91 14.81
CA GLU A 74 -25.93 11.43 15.77
C GLU A 74 -26.98 10.37 16.13
N PHE A 75 -27.56 9.70 15.15
CA PHE A 75 -28.55 8.62 15.35
C PHE A 75 -28.00 7.48 16.21
N MET A 76 -26.74 7.11 16.02
CA MET A 76 -26.06 6.05 16.80
C MET A 76 -25.56 6.54 18.16
N GLY A 77 -25.69 7.84 18.51
CA GLY A 77 -25.19 8.41 19.74
C GLY A 77 -23.67 8.36 19.89
N ILE A 78 -22.93 8.49 18.79
CA ILE A 78 -21.45 8.45 18.78
C ILE A 78 -20.91 9.85 19.09
N ASP A 79 -20.28 10.01 20.25
CA ASP A 79 -19.66 11.27 20.68
C ASP A 79 -18.26 11.48 20.12
N TYR A 80 -17.49 10.40 19.89
CA TYR A 80 -16.11 10.43 19.44
C TYR A 80 -15.88 9.39 18.34
N LEU A 81 -15.08 9.76 17.35
CA LEU A 81 -14.68 8.87 16.26
C LEU A 81 -13.18 8.64 16.31
N ILE A 82 -12.76 7.37 16.22
CA ILE A 82 -11.34 6.99 16.13
C ILE A 82 -11.09 6.28 14.79
N PRO A 83 -10.85 7.03 13.70
CA PRO A 83 -10.49 6.45 12.43
C PRO A 83 -9.05 5.91 12.46
N ILE A 84 -8.87 4.67 11.97
CA ILE A 84 -7.59 3.99 11.91
C ILE A 84 -7.30 3.69 10.44
N GLY A 85 -6.28 4.34 9.85
CA GLY A 85 -5.99 4.13 8.43
C GLY A 85 -4.82 4.95 7.91
N GLY A 86 -4.62 4.89 6.60
CA GLY A 86 -3.63 5.66 5.87
C GLY A 86 -4.12 7.06 5.52
N ASP A 87 -3.39 7.74 4.63
CA ASP A 87 -3.60 9.13 4.24
C ASP A 87 -5.05 9.43 3.81
N ASP A 88 -5.65 8.59 2.98
CA ASP A 88 -7.04 8.75 2.54
C ASP A 88 -8.05 8.73 3.70
N THR A 89 -7.87 7.84 4.67
CA THR A 89 -8.71 7.76 5.86
C THR A 89 -8.54 9.00 6.73
N LEU A 90 -7.30 9.44 6.90
CA LEU A 90 -6.95 10.57 7.75
C LEU A 90 -7.39 11.89 7.13
N SER A 91 -7.29 12.05 5.82
CA SER A 91 -7.80 13.23 5.10
C SER A 91 -9.32 13.37 5.26
N TYR A 92 -10.06 12.27 5.23
CA TYR A 92 -11.50 12.29 5.50
C TYR A 92 -11.80 12.56 6.98
N ALA A 93 -10.96 12.09 7.90
CA ALA A 93 -11.06 12.41 9.32
C ALA A 93 -10.90 13.92 9.59
N VAL A 94 -9.99 14.60 8.88
CA VAL A 94 -9.85 16.07 8.94
C VAL A 94 -11.12 16.75 8.48
N ARG A 95 -11.74 16.29 7.39
CA ARG A 95 -13.02 16.80 6.92
C ARG A 95 -14.13 16.67 7.98
N LEU A 96 -14.26 15.52 8.62
CA LEU A 96 -15.24 15.30 9.70
C LEU A 96 -14.96 16.20 10.91
N SER A 97 -13.69 16.43 11.25
CA SER A 97 -13.32 17.36 12.32
C SER A 97 -13.75 18.81 12.01
N GLN A 98 -13.66 19.24 10.75
CA GLN A 98 -14.16 20.54 10.30
C GLN A 98 -15.68 20.67 10.43
N GLU A 99 -16.41 19.57 10.31
CA GLU A 99 -17.87 19.47 10.55
C GLU A 99 -18.21 19.26 12.04
N SER A 100 -17.27 19.56 12.95
CA SER A 100 -17.45 19.51 14.41
C SER A 100 -17.54 18.09 15.01
N VAL A 101 -17.21 17.05 14.27
CA VAL A 101 -17.08 15.70 14.83
C VAL A 101 -15.79 15.63 15.69
N LYS A 102 -15.87 15.11 16.90
CA LYS A 102 -14.70 14.91 17.76
C LYS A 102 -13.90 13.69 17.26
N VAL A 103 -12.76 13.94 16.64
CA VAL A 103 -11.95 12.89 16.00
C VAL A 103 -10.59 12.76 16.66
N VAL A 104 -10.17 11.51 16.92
CA VAL A 104 -8.79 11.14 17.28
C VAL A 104 -8.31 10.13 16.25
N ALA A 105 -7.48 10.56 15.29
CA ALA A 105 -7.03 9.73 14.19
C ALA A 105 -5.77 8.93 14.53
N ILE A 106 -5.72 7.65 14.11
CA ILE A 106 -4.57 6.76 14.31
C ILE A 106 -3.97 6.39 12.95
N PRO A 107 -2.72 6.81 12.66
CA PRO A 107 -2.08 6.51 11.39
C PRO A 107 -1.68 5.03 11.30
N LYS A 108 -2.20 4.34 10.29
CA LYS A 108 -1.94 2.94 9.98
C LYS A 108 -1.70 2.80 8.48
N THR A 109 -0.44 2.74 8.11
CA THR A 109 0.02 2.47 6.75
C THR A 109 1.39 1.78 6.80
N MET A 110 1.72 1.03 5.78
CA MET A 110 3.03 0.42 5.63
C MET A 110 4.04 1.36 4.96
N ASP A 111 3.60 2.44 4.32
CA ASP A 111 4.46 3.36 3.57
C ASP A 111 5.16 4.38 4.47
N ASN A 112 4.63 4.60 5.68
CA ASN A 112 5.13 5.56 6.67
C ASN A 112 5.22 7.01 6.13
N ASP A 113 4.25 7.40 5.33
CA ASP A 113 4.18 8.66 4.59
C ASP A 113 3.22 9.70 5.20
N VAL A 114 2.67 9.41 6.40
CA VAL A 114 1.75 10.31 7.09
C VAL A 114 2.52 11.37 7.87
N PRO A 115 2.34 12.66 7.54
CA PRO A 115 3.00 13.75 8.26
C PRO A 115 2.59 13.82 9.74
N GLY A 116 3.54 14.19 10.61
CA GLY A 116 3.29 14.40 12.03
C GLY A 116 3.42 13.15 12.91
N THR A 117 3.86 12.04 12.34
CA THR A 117 4.23 10.84 13.10
C THR A 117 5.57 10.30 12.63
N ASP A 118 6.37 9.74 13.54
CA ASP A 118 7.63 9.08 13.21
C ASP A 118 7.41 7.68 12.65
N TYR A 119 6.41 6.96 13.19
CA TYR A 119 6.08 5.60 12.79
C TYR A 119 4.57 5.38 12.71
N CYS A 120 4.13 4.88 11.56
CA CYS A 120 2.77 4.40 11.35
C CYS A 120 2.62 2.94 11.81
N ILE A 121 1.44 2.57 12.31
CA ILE A 121 1.13 1.17 12.62
C ILE A 121 1.20 0.34 11.34
N GLY A 122 1.96 -0.75 11.38
CA GLY A 122 2.17 -1.65 10.24
C GLY A 122 3.51 -1.45 9.53
N PHE A 123 4.13 -0.28 9.62
CA PHE A 123 5.40 0.02 8.96
C PHE A 123 6.53 -0.93 9.37
N SER A 124 6.84 -1.00 10.68
CA SER A 124 7.91 -1.89 11.18
C SER A 124 7.65 -3.36 10.85
N THR A 125 6.39 -3.79 10.85
CA THR A 125 5.99 -5.14 10.43
C THR A 125 6.30 -5.35 8.95
N CYS A 126 5.99 -4.38 8.09
CA CYS A 126 6.29 -4.43 6.66
C CYS A 126 7.80 -4.60 6.43
N ILE A 127 8.63 -3.76 7.06
CA ILE A 127 10.09 -3.84 6.95
C ILE A 127 10.62 -5.20 7.37
N THR A 128 10.20 -5.69 8.55
CA THR A 128 10.66 -6.99 9.08
C THR A 128 10.25 -8.14 8.15
N ARG A 129 9.04 -8.12 7.62
CA ARG A 129 8.56 -9.15 6.68
C ARG A 129 9.28 -9.08 5.33
N THR A 130 9.53 -7.89 4.82
CA THR A 130 10.30 -7.70 3.58
C THR A 130 11.71 -8.26 3.73
N ILE A 131 12.39 -8.01 4.85
CA ILE A 131 13.71 -8.59 5.14
C ILE A 131 13.63 -10.11 5.15
N ALA A 132 12.71 -10.69 5.90
CA ALA A 132 12.57 -12.15 6.02
C ALA A 132 12.31 -12.82 4.65
N LEU A 133 11.33 -12.32 3.90
CA LEU A 133 11.00 -12.87 2.58
C LEU A 133 12.15 -12.70 1.57
N THR A 134 12.88 -11.59 1.64
CA THR A 134 14.06 -11.37 0.78
C THR A 134 15.15 -12.40 1.09
N HIS A 135 15.39 -12.71 2.37
CA HIS A 135 16.34 -13.73 2.77
C HIS A 135 15.95 -15.13 2.27
N ASP A 136 14.68 -15.50 2.35
CA ASP A 136 14.18 -16.78 1.85
C ASP A 136 14.40 -16.90 0.33
N LEU A 137 14.07 -15.85 -0.43
CA LEU A 137 14.21 -15.82 -1.89
C LEU A 137 15.68 -15.77 -2.36
N ARG A 138 16.58 -15.19 -1.58
CA ARG A 138 18.04 -15.16 -1.87
C ARG A 138 18.63 -16.55 -2.05
N THR A 139 18.16 -17.53 -1.29
CA THR A 139 18.61 -18.91 -1.40
C THR A 139 18.40 -19.47 -2.81
N SER A 140 17.21 -19.23 -3.38
CA SER A 140 16.88 -19.61 -4.74
C SER A 140 17.68 -18.80 -5.77
N ALA A 141 17.85 -17.49 -5.56
CA ALA A 141 18.64 -16.64 -6.45
C ALA A 141 20.11 -17.11 -6.53
N GLY A 142 20.72 -17.47 -5.39
CA GLY A 142 22.07 -18.00 -5.31
C GLY A 142 22.21 -19.35 -6.00
N SER A 143 21.27 -20.28 -5.76
CA SER A 143 21.28 -21.60 -6.38
C SER A 143 21.22 -21.57 -7.92
N HIS A 144 20.60 -20.54 -8.48
CA HIS A 144 20.44 -20.38 -9.93
C HIS A 144 21.35 -19.28 -10.52
N GLU A 145 22.20 -18.68 -9.71
CA GLU A 145 23.09 -17.58 -10.10
C GLU A 145 22.35 -16.42 -10.82
N ARG A 146 21.24 -15.95 -10.23
CA ARG A 146 20.33 -14.97 -10.84
C ARG A 146 20.42 -13.59 -10.21
N ILE A 147 19.97 -12.60 -10.95
CA ILE A 147 19.56 -11.31 -10.41
C ILE A 147 18.10 -11.45 -9.96
N LEU A 148 17.84 -11.15 -8.69
CA LEU A 148 16.52 -11.16 -8.08
C LEU A 148 16.00 -9.73 -7.99
N VAL A 149 14.87 -9.46 -8.64
CA VAL A 149 14.14 -8.20 -8.56
C VAL A 149 12.89 -8.44 -7.75
N LEU A 150 12.74 -7.74 -6.64
CA LEU A 150 11.58 -7.82 -5.76
C LEU A 150 10.87 -6.47 -5.74
N GLU A 151 9.64 -6.45 -6.22
CA GLU A 151 8.76 -5.30 -6.09
C GLU A 151 8.17 -5.27 -4.68
N VAL A 152 8.27 -4.11 -4.04
CA VAL A 152 7.77 -3.86 -2.68
C VAL A 152 6.85 -2.64 -2.66
N PHE A 153 6.06 -2.52 -1.63
CA PHE A 153 5.21 -1.35 -1.43
C PHE A 153 6.03 -0.05 -1.38
N GLY A 154 5.36 1.06 -1.56
CA GLY A 154 5.96 2.39 -1.55
C GLY A 154 5.57 3.16 -2.81
N ARG A 155 4.40 3.82 -2.75
CA ARG A 155 3.88 4.60 -3.87
C ARG A 155 4.61 5.92 -4.02
N TYR A 156 4.77 6.64 -2.92
CA TYR A 156 5.38 7.97 -2.86
C TYR A 156 6.59 8.03 -1.92
N ALA A 157 6.75 7.02 -1.06
CA ALA A 157 7.85 6.92 -0.10
C ALA A 157 8.57 5.59 -0.24
N GLY A 158 9.88 5.63 -0.42
CA GLY A 158 10.72 4.46 -0.69
C GLY A 158 11.24 3.72 0.55
N PHE A 159 10.72 3.99 1.74
CA PHE A 159 11.21 3.39 3.00
C PHE A 159 11.16 1.86 2.98
N THR A 160 10.14 1.28 2.35
CA THR A 160 9.94 -0.18 2.28
C THR A 160 10.96 -0.90 1.41
N ALA A 161 11.60 -0.20 0.47
CA ALA A 161 12.75 -0.71 -0.31
C ALA A 161 14.08 -0.35 0.36
N MET A 162 14.20 0.89 0.83
CA MET A 162 15.46 1.43 1.35
C MET A 162 15.88 0.78 2.67
N LEU A 163 14.99 0.68 3.66
CA LEU A 163 15.38 0.18 4.99
C LEU A 163 15.78 -1.31 4.98
N PRO A 164 15.08 -2.24 4.29
CA PRO A 164 15.56 -3.60 4.17
C PRO A 164 16.91 -3.69 3.44
N THR A 165 17.15 -2.83 2.45
CA THR A 165 18.45 -2.77 1.76
C THR A 165 19.55 -2.31 2.70
N LEU A 166 19.33 -1.26 3.50
CA LEU A 166 20.28 -0.82 4.52
C LEU A 166 20.53 -1.89 5.59
N ALA A 167 19.53 -2.71 5.91
CA ALA A 167 19.67 -3.86 6.80
C ALA A 167 20.41 -5.05 6.16
N GLY A 168 20.90 -4.93 4.92
CA GLY A 168 21.65 -5.97 4.22
C GLY A 168 20.80 -7.06 3.55
N ALA A 169 19.50 -6.87 3.42
CA ALA A 169 18.63 -7.84 2.75
C ALA A 169 18.83 -7.82 1.22
N ALA A 170 19.17 -6.69 0.64
CA ALA A 170 19.41 -6.54 -0.80
C ALA A 170 20.68 -5.75 -1.09
N ASN A 171 21.21 -5.87 -2.31
CA ASN A 171 22.40 -5.13 -2.76
C ASN A 171 22.06 -3.69 -3.12
N ARG A 172 20.89 -3.48 -3.75
CA ARG A 172 20.42 -2.20 -4.25
C ARG A 172 18.96 -1.99 -3.95
N CYS A 173 18.52 -0.72 -3.94
CA CYS A 173 17.11 -0.36 -3.97
C CYS A 173 16.84 0.73 -5.00
N VAL A 174 15.60 0.78 -5.46
CA VAL A 174 15.04 1.83 -6.30
C VAL A 174 13.81 2.38 -5.59
N ILE A 175 13.77 3.69 -5.43
CA ILE A 175 12.74 4.39 -4.65
C ILE A 175 12.00 5.43 -5.51
N PRO A 176 10.74 5.77 -5.19
CA PRO A 176 9.94 6.68 -6.01
C PRO A 176 10.44 8.12 -5.99
N GLU A 177 11.19 8.54 -4.96
CA GLU A 177 11.70 9.90 -4.81
C GLU A 177 12.76 10.28 -5.84
N TYR A 178 13.37 9.29 -6.51
CA TYR A 178 14.42 9.52 -7.50
C TYR A 178 14.18 8.65 -8.74
N GLU A 179 14.19 9.30 -9.90
CA GLU A 179 14.21 8.59 -11.17
C GLU A 179 15.49 7.75 -11.32
N PHE A 180 15.35 6.56 -11.87
CA PHE A 180 16.49 5.69 -12.10
C PHE A 180 16.73 5.42 -13.58
N ASN A 181 18.01 5.23 -13.94
CA ASN A 181 18.42 4.79 -15.25
C ASN A 181 18.55 3.27 -15.25
N ILE A 182 17.78 2.58 -16.12
CA ILE A 182 17.74 1.11 -16.19
C ILE A 182 19.05 0.50 -16.62
N GLU A 183 19.77 1.14 -17.55
CA GLU A 183 21.06 0.66 -18.04
C GLU A 183 22.10 0.70 -16.93
N ARG A 184 22.14 1.82 -16.19
CA ARG A 184 23.04 1.99 -15.05
C ARG A 184 22.72 1.02 -13.92
N LEU A 185 21.44 0.80 -13.60
CA LEU A 185 21.04 -0.19 -12.60
C LEU A 185 21.47 -1.59 -13.01
N THR A 186 21.27 -1.94 -14.28
CA THR A 186 21.68 -3.23 -14.84
C THR A 186 23.18 -3.46 -14.73
N GLU A 187 24.00 -2.47 -15.06
CA GLU A 187 25.45 -2.55 -14.90
C GLU A 187 25.85 -2.84 -13.45
N LEU A 188 25.27 -2.07 -12.51
CA LEU A 188 25.54 -2.23 -11.09
C LEU A 188 25.14 -3.61 -10.56
N LEU A 189 23.97 -4.11 -10.99
CA LEU A 189 23.50 -5.46 -10.59
C LEU A 189 24.37 -6.57 -11.17
N CYS A 190 24.88 -6.40 -12.39
CA CYS A 190 25.82 -7.32 -13.00
C CYS A 190 27.16 -7.31 -12.24
N GLU A 191 27.65 -6.14 -11.88
CA GLU A 191 28.87 -6.00 -11.07
C GLU A 191 28.72 -6.68 -9.70
N ASP A 192 27.62 -6.39 -8.98
CA ASP A 192 27.30 -7.02 -7.70
C ASP A 192 27.23 -8.54 -7.82
N ARG A 193 26.57 -9.06 -8.86
CA ARG A 193 26.49 -10.48 -9.15
C ARG A 193 27.87 -11.09 -9.42
N PHE A 194 28.70 -10.39 -10.19
CA PHE A 194 30.03 -10.87 -10.56
C PHE A 194 30.96 -10.95 -9.35
N THR A 195 30.94 -9.95 -8.48
CA THR A 195 31.78 -9.87 -7.27
C THR A 195 31.28 -10.80 -6.17
N ASN A 196 30.01 -11.15 -6.15
CA ASN A 196 29.45 -12.08 -5.18
C ASN A 196 29.96 -13.52 -5.43
N PRO A 197 30.56 -14.18 -4.45
CA PRO A 197 30.99 -15.58 -4.60
C PRO A 197 29.87 -16.54 -5.03
N SER A 198 28.64 -16.28 -4.60
CA SER A 198 27.45 -17.07 -4.95
C SER A 198 26.77 -16.61 -6.24
N LYS A 199 27.39 -15.67 -6.98
CA LYS A 199 26.96 -15.22 -8.32
C LYS A 199 25.51 -14.77 -8.44
N TYR A 200 24.96 -14.10 -7.43
CA TYR A 200 23.65 -13.49 -7.47
C TYR A 200 23.71 -12.02 -7.00
N SER A 201 22.70 -11.25 -7.35
CA SER A 201 22.42 -9.94 -6.77
C SER A 201 20.92 -9.75 -6.52
N VAL A 202 20.58 -8.87 -5.61
CA VAL A 202 19.19 -8.59 -5.22
C VAL A 202 18.94 -7.09 -5.28
N VAL A 203 17.83 -6.70 -5.88
CA VAL A 203 17.33 -5.32 -5.87
C VAL A 203 15.89 -5.28 -5.36
N LEU A 204 15.61 -4.37 -4.45
CA LEU A 204 14.25 -4.01 -4.03
C LEU A 204 13.79 -2.79 -4.81
N VAL A 205 12.62 -2.87 -5.41
CA VAL A 205 12.06 -1.81 -6.24
C VAL A 205 10.70 -1.40 -5.67
N SER A 206 10.55 -0.14 -5.29
CA SER A 206 9.25 0.38 -4.86
C SER A 206 8.27 0.42 -6.02
N GLU A 207 7.01 0.08 -5.78
CA GLU A 207 5.96 0.06 -6.81
C GLU A 207 5.74 1.41 -7.51
N GLY A 208 6.07 2.52 -6.84
CA GLY A 208 5.98 3.88 -7.37
C GLY A 208 7.25 4.39 -8.05
N ALA A 209 8.29 3.57 -8.20
CA ALA A 209 9.53 4.00 -8.85
C ALA A 209 9.33 4.34 -10.33
N THR A 210 10.09 5.33 -10.83
CA THR A 210 9.99 5.84 -12.20
C THR A 210 11.33 5.80 -12.91
N PHE A 211 11.30 5.54 -14.23
CA PHE A 211 12.49 5.60 -15.07
C PHE A 211 12.81 7.04 -15.44
N SER A 212 14.07 7.33 -15.69
CA SER A 212 14.52 8.60 -16.25
C SER A 212 13.85 8.83 -17.61
N GLY A 213 12.99 9.86 -17.65
CA GLY A 213 12.18 10.19 -18.85
C GLY A 213 10.95 9.31 -19.08
N GLY A 214 10.57 8.49 -18.11
CA GLY A 214 9.37 7.64 -18.13
C GLY A 214 8.30 8.10 -17.15
N ASN A 215 7.10 7.54 -17.30
CA ASN A 215 5.99 7.71 -16.34
C ASN A 215 5.94 6.50 -15.39
N MET A 216 5.22 6.66 -14.27
CA MET A 216 4.87 5.53 -13.39
C MET A 216 4.21 4.41 -14.20
N ILE A 217 4.60 3.17 -13.93
CA ILE A 217 4.04 2.00 -14.62
C ILE A 217 2.80 1.55 -13.87
N PHE A 218 1.68 1.47 -14.58
CA PHE A 218 0.41 1.02 -14.04
C PHE A 218 0.07 -0.37 -14.57
N GLN A 219 -0.41 -1.24 -13.68
CA GLN A 219 -0.90 -2.58 -14.06
C GLN A 219 -2.22 -2.52 -14.83
N SER A 220 -3.05 -1.51 -14.55
CA SER A 220 -4.31 -1.26 -15.25
C SER A 220 -4.62 0.24 -15.31
N GLU A 221 -5.39 0.65 -16.31
CA GLU A 221 -5.95 2.00 -16.41
C GLU A 221 -7.11 2.23 -15.44
N GLU A 222 -7.62 1.17 -14.80
CA GLU A 222 -8.71 1.25 -13.83
C GLU A 222 -8.24 1.94 -12.56
N THR A 223 -9.01 2.92 -12.12
CA THR A 223 -8.81 3.63 -10.86
C THR A 223 -9.65 3.00 -9.76
N ASP A 224 -9.10 2.94 -8.53
CA ASP A 224 -9.89 2.60 -7.37
C ASP A 224 -10.83 3.76 -6.97
N MET A 225 -11.64 3.54 -5.93
CA MET A 225 -12.62 4.53 -5.45
C MET A 225 -11.98 5.81 -4.88
N PHE A 226 -10.68 5.84 -4.70
CA PHE A 226 -9.89 7.00 -4.28
C PHE A 226 -9.21 7.71 -5.45
N GLY A 227 -9.41 7.23 -6.70
CA GLY A 227 -8.78 7.77 -7.90
C GLY A 227 -7.35 7.29 -8.14
N HIS A 228 -6.88 6.30 -7.38
CA HIS A 228 -5.56 5.72 -7.56
C HIS A 228 -5.58 4.63 -8.61
N LYS A 229 -4.74 4.75 -9.63
CA LYS A 229 -4.46 3.64 -10.56
C LYS A 229 -3.67 2.56 -9.82
N LYS A 230 -3.92 1.30 -10.18
CA LYS A 230 -3.17 0.17 -9.62
C LYS A 230 -1.74 0.24 -10.14
N LEU A 231 -0.81 0.63 -9.26
CA LEU A 231 0.62 0.59 -9.54
C LEU A 231 1.10 -0.87 -9.59
N GLY A 232 2.20 -1.08 -10.25
CA GLY A 232 2.85 -2.37 -10.33
C GLY A 232 3.17 -2.76 -11.76
N GLY A 233 4.15 -3.66 -11.90
CA GLY A 233 4.59 -4.14 -13.19
C GLY A 233 6.04 -3.80 -13.52
N ILE A 234 6.75 -3.08 -12.65
CA ILE A 234 8.21 -2.97 -12.77
C ILE A 234 8.82 -4.37 -12.64
N GLY A 235 8.29 -5.21 -11.74
CA GLY A 235 8.62 -6.63 -11.64
C GLY A 235 8.14 -7.47 -12.83
N ASN A 236 7.12 -7.05 -13.57
CA ASN A 236 6.66 -7.71 -14.80
C ASN A 236 7.52 -7.41 -16.04
N MET A 237 8.59 -6.64 -15.91
CA MET A 237 9.61 -6.49 -16.94
C MET A 237 10.36 -7.81 -17.20
N ARG A 238 9.63 -8.93 -17.22
CA ARG A 238 10.17 -10.28 -17.53
C ARG A 238 10.91 -10.34 -18.86
N SER A 239 10.59 -9.48 -19.80
CA SER A 239 11.35 -9.32 -21.04
C SER A 239 12.70 -8.63 -20.81
N GLU A 240 12.77 -7.71 -19.86
CA GLU A 240 13.99 -7.00 -19.46
C GLU A 240 14.87 -7.86 -18.54
N GLU A 241 14.28 -8.66 -17.62
CA GLU A 241 15.03 -9.67 -16.87
C GLU A 241 15.84 -10.61 -17.78
N ARG A 242 15.24 -11.03 -18.91
CA ARG A 242 15.95 -11.82 -19.92
C ARG A 242 17.06 -11.03 -20.63
N ARG A 243 16.88 -9.74 -20.85
CA ARG A 243 17.92 -8.85 -21.41
C ARG A 243 19.05 -8.66 -20.42
N VAL A 244 18.75 -8.29 -19.19
CA VAL A 244 19.74 -8.16 -18.11
C VAL A 244 20.53 -9.46 -17.94
N GLY A 245 19.86 -10.61 -17.90
CA GLY A 245 20.51 -11.90 -17.84
C GLY A 245 21.38 -12.23 -19.06
N LYS A 246 20.99 -11.80 -20.26
CA LYS A 246 21.78 -11.97 -21.48
C LYS A 246 23.00 -11.05 -21.53
N GLU A 247 22.82 -9.77 -21.17
CA GLU A 247 23.93 -8.81 -21.13
C GLU A 247 24.96 -9.17 -20.05
N CYS A 248 24.54 -9.62 -18.88
CA CYS A 248 25.45 -10.14 -17.88
C CYS A 248 26.23 -11.36 -18.39
N ARG A 249 25.60 -12.27 -19.12
CA ARG A 249 26.28 -13.44 -19.70
C ARG A 249 27.22 -13.06 -20.83
N SER A 250 26.85 -12.13 -21.71
CA SER A 250 27.66 -11.74 -22.86
C SER A 250 28.87 -10.89 -22.51
N ARG A 251 28.77 -10.00 -21.51
CA ARG A 251 29.89 -9.14 -21.07
C ARG A 251 30.95 -9.86 -20.21
N TRP A 252 30.55 -10.92 -19.51
CA TRP A 252 31.39 -11.53 -18.49
C TRP A 252 31.60 -13.03 -18.67
N SER A 253 31.26 -13.58 -19.83
CA SER A 253 31.57 -14.98 -20.14
C SER A 253 33.09 -15.10 -20.39
N PRO A 254 33.82 -15.95 -19.64
CA PRO A 254 35.22 -16.18 -19.90
C PRO A 254 35.51 -16.98 -21.19
N TYR A 255 34.47 -17.28 -21.99
CA TYR A 255 34.54 -18.01 -23.25
C TYR A 255 34.16 -17.16 -24.47
N HIS A 256 34.79 -15.98 -24.58
CA HIS A 256 34.91 -15.26 -25.82
C HIS A 256 36.38 -14.90 -26.03
#